data_0a0292bb62cc66f8dc57f18dcf12e20c
#
_entry.id   0a0292bb62cc66f8dc57f18dcf12e20c
#
_cell.length_a   1.000
_cell.length_b   1.000
_cell.length_c   1.000
_cell.angle_alpha   90.00
_cell.angle_beta   90.00
_cell.angle_gamma   90.00
#
_symmetry.space_group_name_H-M   'P 1'
#
loop_
_entity.id
_entity.type
_entity.pdbx_description
1 polymer ?
#
loop_
_entity_poly.entity_id
_entity_poly.type
_entity_poly.pdbx_seq_one_letter_code
_entity_poly.pdbx_strand_id
1 'polypeptide(L)'
;MKKKILFSITNLIGGGAEKILLDTVKAMDKTKYDVYVFSLLNEGIYIEEIKKYATYFFAFDLEAYPERLRNYIRFLFLRYIKFSKKEKLYKKYVQGEYDYEIAFLEGPVTKIIAGSKSRTPKYAWVHVDLINLPDSNKYYRSKEEAKE
;
A
#
# COMPACT_ATOMS: atom_id res chain seq x y z
N MET A 1 -9.86 16.61 18.11
CA MET A 1 -8.76 16.37 17.15
C MET A 1 -9.18 15.19 16.28
N LYS A 2 -9.03 15.28 14.94
CA LYS A 2 -9.37 14.16 14.05
C LYS A 2 -8.34 13.04 14.18
N LYS A 3 -8.77 11.81 13.98
CA LYS A 3 -7.87 10.65 13.90
C LYS A 3 -7.30 10.51 12.50
N LYS A 4 -6.00 10.29 12.41
CA LYS A 4 -5.28 10.07 11.12
C LYS A 4 -5.28 8.60 10.77
N ILE A 5 -5.82 8.26 9.61
CA ILE A 5 -5.87 6.88 9.11
C ILE A 5 -5.08 6.79 7.81
N LEU A 6 -4.12 5.87 7.77
CA LEU A 6 -3.36 5.54 6.58
C LEU A 6 -3.89 4.23 5.96
N PHE A 7 -4.36 4.31 4.73
CA PHE A 7 -4.59 3.15 3.87
C PHE A 7 -3.42 2.98 2.92
N SER A 8 -2.92 1.77 2.77
CA SER A 8 -1.78 1.46 1.90
C SER A 8 -2.15 0.40 0.88
N ILE A 9 -1.90 0.67 -0.38
CA ILE A 9 -2.24 -0.21 -1.51
C ILE A 9 -1.09 -0.28 -2.52
N THR A 10 -1.06 -1.33 -3.35
CA THR A 10 0.03 -1.48 -4.32
C THR A 10 -0.09 -0.50 -5.49
N ASN A 11 -1.28 -0.36 -6.07
CA ASN A 11 -1.61 0.58 -7.15
C ASN A 11 -3.13 0.83 -7.16
N LEU A 12 -3.62 1.59 -8.13
CA LEU A 12 -5.04 1.98 -8.25
C LEU A 12 -5.58 1.73 -9.67
N ILE A 13 -5.17 0.62 -10.31
CA ILE A 13 -5.42 0.34 -11.74
C ILE A 13 -6.85 -0.05 -12.08
N GLY A 14 -7.71 -0.33 -11.09
CA GLY A 14 -9.14 -0.54 -11.33
C GLY A 14 -9.65 -1.94 -10.99
N GLY A 15 -8.96 -2.69 -10.14
CA GLY A 15 -9.43 -3.97 -9.60
C GLY A 15 -10.51 -3.80 -8.52
N GLY A 16 -11.02 -4.93 -8.03
CA GLY A 16 -12.06 -4.96 -7.00
C GLY A 16 -11.61 -4.35 -5.67
N ALA A 17 -10.39 -4.65 -5.22
CA ALA A 17 -9.84 -4.11 -3.97
C ALA A 17 -9.68 -2.59 -4.04
N GLU A 18 -9.18 -2.07 -5.17
CA GLU A 18 -9.00 -0.63 -5.39
C GLU A 18 -10.35 0.11 -5.41
N LYS A 19 -11.38 -0.51 -5.99
CA LYS A 19 -12.74 0.05 -5.97
C LYS A 19 -13.31 0.08 -4.55
N ILE A 20 -13.13 -1.00 -3.77
CA ILE A 20 -13.56 -1.05 -2.36
C ILE A 20 -12.82 0.01 -1.54
N LEU A 21 -11.50 0.20 -1.75
CA LEU A 21 -10.76 1.27 -1.09
C LEU A 21 -11.34 2.65 -1.41
N LEU A 22 -11.59 2.93 -2.70
CA LEU A 22 -12.19 4.20 -3.11
C LEU A 22 -13.54 4.45 -2.43
N ASP A 23 -14.43 3.45 -2.42
CA ASP A 23 -15.75 3.55 -1.80
C ASP A 23 -15.64 3.72 -0.27
N THR A 24 -14.69 3.01 0.37
CA THR A 24 -14.39 3.17 1.79
C THR A 24 -13.93 4.59 2.11
N VAL A 25 -12.96 5.11 1.35
CA VAL A 25 -12.43 6.47 1.54
C VAL A 25 -13.52 7.53 1.32
N LYS A 26 -14.42 7.34 0.37
CA LYS A 26 -15.58 8.22 0.14
C LYS A 26 -16.55 8.23 1.32
N ALA A 27 -16.84 7.05 1.88
CA ALA A 27 -17.81 6.86 2.94
C ALA A 27 -17.31 7.35 4.32
N MET A 28 -16.00 7.55 4.50
CA MET A 28 -15.44 7.98 5.79
C MET A 28 -15.90 9.37 6.21
N ASP A 29 -16.25 9.50 7.47
CA ASP A 29 -16.64 10.77 8.10
C ASP A 29 -15.44 11.71 8.24
N LYS A 30 -15.36 12.71 7.36
CA LYS A 30 -14.27 13.70 7.31
C LYS A 30 -14.29 14.67 8.51
N THR A 31 -15.32 14.66 9.34
CA THR A 31 -15.32 15.43 10.59
C THR A 31 -14.53 14.74 11.69
N LYS A 32 -14.42 13.40 11.63
CA LYS A 32 -13.74 12.55 12.61
C LYS A 32 -12.36 12.08 12.17
N TYR A 33 -12.15 11.91 10.84
CA TYR A 33 -10.96 11.29 10.29
C TYR A 33 -10.27 12.15 9.24
N ASP A 34 -8.94 12.27 9.36
CA ASP A 34 -8.05 12.71 8.30
C ASP A 34 -7.54 11.46 7.58
N VAL A 35 -7.93 11.30 6.33
CA VAL A 35 -7.65 10.09 5.55
C VAL A 35 -6.46 10.29 4.65
N TYR A 36 -5.54 9.34 4.70
CA TYR A 36 -4.34 9.27 3.87
C TYR A 36 -4.36 7.99 3.07
N VAL A 37 -3.95 8.07 1.81
CA VAL A 37 -3.79 6.90 0.94
C VAL A 37 -2.36 6.89 0.40
N PHE A 38 -1.63 5.85 0.75
CA PHE A 38 -0.30 5.54 0.25
C PHE A 38 -0.39 4.49 -0.85
N SER A 39 0.09 4.79 -2.04
CA SER A 39 0.27 3.82 -3.11
C SER A 39 1.73 3.45 -3.29
N LEU A 40 2.04 2.18 -3.46
CA LEU A 40 3.41 1.76 -3.74
C LEU A 40 3.85 2.23 -5.13
N LEU A 41 2.95 2.15 -6.10
CA LEU A 41 3.15 2.60 -7.47
C LEU A 41 2.14 3.71 -7.80
N ASN A 42 2.63 4.84 -8.32
CA ASN A 42 1.77 5.90 -8.86
C ASN A 42 1.25 5.45 -10.23
N GLU A 43 0.18 4.68 -10.22
CA GLU A 43 -0.43 4.08 -11.41
C GLU A 43 -1.90 3.77 -11.16
N GLY A 44 -2.79 4.21 -12.03
CA GLY A 44 -4.16 3.76 -12.03
C GLY A 44 -5.24 4.83 -12.18
N ILE A 45 -6.42 4.36 -12.58
CA ILE A 45 -7.57 5.20 -12.93
C ILE A 45 -8.27 5.86 -11.74
N TYR A 46 -8.08 5.33 -10.51
CA TYR A 46 -8.74 5.86 -9.31
C TYR A 46 -7.94 6.95 -8.58
N ILE A 47 -6.73 7.28 -9.01
CA ILE A 47 -5.84 8.24 -8.33
C ILE A 47 -6.52 9.61 -8.19
N GLU A 48 -7.03 10.16 -9.31
CA GLU A 48 -7.63 11.50 -9.30
C GLU A 48 -8.93 11.55 -8.47
N GLU A 49 -9.67 10.45 -8.42
CA GLU A 49 -10.87 10.38 -7.61
C GLU A 49 -10.52 10.27 -6.10
N ILE A 50 -9.51 9.48 -5.73
CA ILE A 50 -9.04 9.38 -4.32
C ILE A 50 -8.52 10.72 -3.80
N LYS A 51 -7.80 11.50 -4.61
CA LYS A 51 -7.29 12.83 -4.24
C LYS A 51 -8.38 13.82 -3.80
N LYS A 52 -9.62 13.61 -4.23
CA LYS A 52 -10.77 14.44 -3.80
C LYS A 52 -11.19 14.20 -2.35
N TYR A 53 -10.85 13.02 -1.78
CA TYR A 53 -11.36 12.56 -0.48
C TYR A 53 -10.27 12.24 0.53
N ALA A 54 -9.00 12.15 0.11
CA ALA A 54 -7.86 11.79 0.94
C ALA A 54 -6.57 12.49 0.50
N THR A 55 -5.64 12.64 1.42
CA THR A 55 -4.27 13.03 1.09
C THR A 55 -3.58 11.82 0.45
N TYR A 56 -3.25 11.94 -0.84
CA TYR A 56 -2.61 10.88 -1.62
C TYR A 56 -1.10 11.10 -1.74
N PHE A 57 -0.31 10.05 -1.54
CA PHE A 57 1.13 10.03 -1.83
C PHE A 57 1.58 8.62 -2.26
N PHE A 58 2.77 8.52 -2.83
CA PHE A 58 3.25 7.28 -3.42
C PHE A 58 4.75 7.08 -3.22
N ALA A 59 5.21 5.82 -3.34
CA ALA A 59 6.62 5.48 -3.22
C ALA A 59 7.39 5.63 -4.53
N PHE A 60 6.77 5.28 -5.65
CA PHE A 60 7.44 5.22 -6.94
C PHE A 60 6.51 5.65 -8.09
N ASP A 61 7.00 6.61 -8.88
CA ASP A 61 6.26 7.11 -10.03
C ASP A 61 6.58 6.29 -11.29
N LEU A 62 5.69 5.36 -11.62
CA LEU A 62 5.84 4.53 -12.80
C LEU A 62 5.44 5.28 -14.09
N GLU A 63 4.57 6.28 -13.98
CA GLU A 63 4.13 7.08 -15.13
C GLU A 63 5.22 8.00 -15.67
N ALA A 64 6.26 8.30 -14.86
CA ALA A 64 7.43 9.05 -15.31
C ALA A 64 8.28 8.29 -16.36
N TYR A 65 8.00 7.01 -16.61
CA TYR A 65 8.76 6.19 -17.54
C TYR A 65 7.94 5.86 -18.81
N PRO A 66 8.62 5.67 -19.96
CA PRO A 66 7.97 5.24 -21.19
C PRO A 66 7.23 3.92 -21.02
N GLU A 67 6.03 3.80 -21.57
CA GLU A 67 5.14 2.64 -21.39
C GLU A 67 5.83 1.30 -21.67
N ARG A 68 6.63 1.23 -22.75
CA ARG A 68 7.41 0.05 -23.14
C ARG A 68 8.38 -0.46 -22.05
N LEU A 69 8.81 0.42 -21.14
CA LEU A 69 9.75 0.10 -20.06
C LEU A 69 9.08 -0.13 -18.71
N ARG A 70 7.82 0.25 -18.54
CA ARG A 70 7.13 0.22 -17.24
C ARG A 70 7.10 -1.17 -16.62
N ASN A 71 6.86 -2.22 -17.40
CA ASN A 71 6.84 -3.59 -16.87
C ASN A 71 8.21 -4.04 -16.35
N TYR A 72 9.28 -3.71 -17.05
CA TYR A 72 10.63 -4.03 -16.60
C TYR A 72 11.02 -3.24 -15.35
N ILE A 73 10.72 -1.95 -15.33
CA ILE A 73 11.00 -1.07 -14.18
C ILE A 73 10.18 -1.48 -12.97
N ARG A 74 8.89 -1.82 -13.15
CA ARG A 74 8.03 -2.38 -12.10
C ARG A 74 8.64 -3.65 -11.52
N PHE A 75 9.11 -4.57 -12.35
CA PHE A 75 9.76 -5.79 -11.91
C PHE A 75 11.00 -5.49 -11.06
N LEU A 76 11.88 -4.59 -11.51
CA LEU A 76 13.08 -4.20 -10.75
C LEU A 76 12.72 -3.57 -9.40
N PHE A 77 11.72 -2.69 -9.38
CA PHE A 77 11.28 -2.02 -8.16
C PHE A 77 10.66 -3.02 -7.16
N LEU A 78 9.79 -3.91 -7.61
CA LEU A 78 9.21 -4.94 -6.74
C LEU A 78 10.29 -5.93 -6.24
N ARG A 79 11.29 -6.24 -7.05
CA ARG A 79 12.46 -7.02 -6.63
C ARG A 79 13.26 -6.28 -5.54
N TYR A 80 13.47 -4.98 -5.69
CA TYR A 80 14.08 -4.15 -4.64
C TYR A 80 13.26 -4.20 -3.34
N ILE A 81 11.92 -4.06 -3.40
CA ILE A 81 11.05 -4.19 -2.22
C ILE A 81 11.20 -5.57 -1.58
N LYS A 82 11.18 -6.64 -2.37
CA LYS A 82 11.32 -8.02 -1.88
C LYS A 82 12.59 -8.22 -1.06
N PHE A 83 13.73 -7.69 -1.50
CA PHE A 83 15.02 -7.92 -0.84
C PHE A 83 15.41 -6.85 0.20
N SER A 84 14.64 -5.77 0.31
CA SER A 84 14.88 -4.73 1.30
C SER A 84 14.27 -5.09 2.67
N LYS A 85 14.89 -4.60 3.75
CA LYS A 85 14.37 -4.72 5.11
C LYS A 85 13.10 -3.87 5.27
N LYS A 86 12.06 -4.41 5.90
CA LYS A 86 10.75 -3.76 6.10
C LYS A 86 10.87 -2.40 6.81
N GLU A 87 11.72 -2.29 7.83
CA GLU A 87 11.92 -1.05 8.59
C GLU A 87 12.53 0.06 7.73
N LYS A 88 13.48 -0.30 6.83
CA LYS A 88 14.09 0.64 5.88
C LYS A 88 13.07 1.13 4.87
N LEU A 89 12.21 0.25 4.37
CA LEU A 89 11.15 0.58 3.42
C LEU A 89 10.12 1.52 4.06
N TYR A 90 9.65 1.19 5.27
CA TYR A 90 8.70 2.03 5.98
C TYR A 90 9.28 3.44 6.18
N LYS A 91 10.47 3.56 6.78
CA LYS A 91 11.13 4.84 7.02
C LYS A 91 11.35 5.66 5.74
N LYS A 92 11.57 4.99 4.60
CA LYS A 92 11.84 5.67 3.32
C LYS A 92 10.56 6.20 2.67
N TYR A 93 9.46 5.45 2.73
CA TYR A 93 8.29 5.70 1.90
C TYR A 93 7.06 6.19 2.68
N VAL A 94 6.92 5.79 3.95
CA VAL A 94 5.79 6.19 4.77
C VAL A 94 6.21 7.38 5.63
N GLN A 95 5.62 8.54 5.34
CA GLN A 95 5.93 9.79 6.03
C GLN A 95 4.77 10.16 6.96
N GLY A 96 5.09 10.70 8.11
CA GLY A 96 4.11 11.17 9.10
C GLY A 96 3.82 10.15 10.19
N GLU A 97 2.91 10.54 11.08
CA GLU A 97 2.41 9.73 12.18
C GLU A 97 0.91 9.54 12.03
N TYR A 98 0.43 8.31 12.22
CA TYR A 98 -0.95 7.92 12.04
C TYR A 98 -1.50 7.27 13.31
N ASP A 99 -2.80 7.43 13.55
CA ASP A 99 -3.51 6.73 14.63
C ASP A 99 -3.83 5.28 14.24
N TYR A 100 -4.00 5.01 12.94
CA TYR A 100 -4.24 3.68 12.38
C TYR A 100 -3.52 3.51 11.06
N GLU A 101 -2.89 2.36 10.86
CA GLU A 101 -2.20 1.98 9.63
C GLU A 101 -2.82 0.70 9.06
N ILE A 102 -3.32 0.75 7.83
CA ILE A 102 -4.06 -0.34 7.19
C ILE A 102 -3.38 -0.69 5.88
N ALA A 103 -2.80 -1.89 5.80
CA ALA A 103 -2.41 -2.50 4.54
C ALA A 103 -3.68 -3.03 3.86
N PHE A 104 -4.16 -2.33 2.83
CA PHE A 104 -5.45 -2.64 2.18
C PHE A 104 -5.32 -3.68 1.07
N LEU A 105 -4.17 -4.33 0.98
CA LEU A 105 -3.89 -5.44 0.07
C LEU A 105 -2.73 -6.25 0.65
N GLU A 106 -2.74 -7.56 0.45
CA GLU A 106 -1.63 -8.45 0.77
C GLU A 106 -0.39 -8.16 -0.09
N GLY A 107 0.79 -8.58 0.36
CA GLY A 107 2.04 -8.50 -0.39
C GLY A 107 2.93 -7.31 -0.02
N PRO A 108 3.43 -6.52 -1.00
CA PRO A 108 4.50 -5.55 -0.74
C PRO A 108 4.09 -4.44 0.23
N VAL A 109 2.84 -4.00 0.21
CA VAL A 109 2.36 -2.96 1.13
C VAL A 109 2.21 -3.47 2.55
N THR A 110 1.78 -4.72 2.75
CA THR A 110 1.74 -5.37 4.07
C THR A 110 3.15 -5.44 4.66
N LYS A 111 4.15 -5.84 3.86
CA LYS A 111 5.55 -5.85 4.28
C LYS A 111 6.04 -4.46 4.71
N ILE A 112 5.69 -3.41 3.97
CA ILE A 112 6.10 -2.04 4.30
C ILE A 112 5.47 -1.61 5.61
N ILE A 113 4.15 -1.78 5.79
CA ILE A 113 3.44 -1.38 7.00
C ILE A 113 3.92 -2.16 8.22
N ALA A 114 4.23 -3.46 8.08
CA ALA A 114 4.85 -4.27 9.13
C ALA A 114 6.24 -3.76 9.55
N GLY A 115 6.88 -2.90 8.77
CA GLY A 115 8.16 -2.27 9.09
C GLY A 115 8.05 -1.06 10.01
N SER A 116 6.85 -0.59 10.33
CA SER A 116 6.61 0.48 11.28
C SER A 116 7.02 0.07 12.69
N LYS A 117 7.83 0.90 13.34
CA LYS A 117 8.22 0.74 14.76
C LYS A 117 7.28 1.46 15.73
N SER A 118 6.27 2.17 15.21
CA SER A 118 5.29 2.84 16.05
C SER A 118 4.43 1.83 16.79
N ARG A 119 3.86 2.23 17.95
CA ARG A 119 2.86 1.45 18.69
C ARG A 119 1.45 1.57 18.09
N THR A 120 1.32 2.27 16.98
CA THR A 120 0.06 2.45 16.27
C THR A 120 -0.54 1.09 15.88
N PRO A 121 -1.86 0.88 16.09
CA PRO A 121 -2.55 -0.30 15.61
C PRO A 121 -2.40 -0.46 14.09
N LYS A 122 -2.00 -1.66 13.67
CA LYS A 122 -1.79 -2.03 12.28
C LYS A 122 -2.75 -3.14 11.90
N TYR A 123 -3.34 -3.01 10.73
CA TYR A 123 -4.29 -3.96 10.20
C TYR A 123 -3.86 -4.37 8.79
N ALA A 124 -3.99 -5.64 8.47
CA ALA A 124 -3.89 -6.14 7.12
C ALA A 124 -5.29 -6.58 6.65
N TRP A 125 -5.76 -6.00 5.56
CA TRP A 125 -6.99 -6.43 4.90
C TRP A 125 -6.63 -7.36 3.77
N VAL A 126 -6.92 -8.64 3.96
CA VAL A 126 -6.57 -9.70 3.02
C VAL A 126 -7.76 -9.97 2.11
N HIS A 127 -7.57 -9.86 0.81
CA HIS A 127 -8.62 -10.02 -0.21
C HIS A 127 -8.61 -11.40 -0.88
N VAL A 128 -7.57 -12.21 -0.63
CA VAL A 128 -7.41 -13.54 -1.23
C VAL A 128 -7.06 -14.58 -0.17
N ASP A 129 -7.34 -15.84 -0.46
CA ASP A 129 -6.92 -16.95 0.40
C ASP A 129 -5.40 -17.17 0.30
N LEU A 130 -4.67 -16.70 1.33
CA LEU A 130 -3.22 -16.81 1.39
C LEU A 130 -2.71 -18.27 1.46
N ILE A 131 -3.55 -19.21 1.89
CA ILE A 131 -3.18 -20.63 2.04
C ILE A 131 -3.07 -21.29 0.67
N ASN A 132 -3.96 -20.92 -0.25
CA ASN A 132 -4.06 -21.49 -1.59
C ASN A 132 -3.36 -20.68 -2.68
N LEU A 133 -2.67 -19.57 -2.33
CA LEU A 133 -1.88 -18.81 -3.29
C LEU A 133 -0.62 -19.60 -3.72
N PRO A 134 -0.47 -19.94 -5.03
CA PRO A 134 0.68 -20.70 -5.52
C PRO A 134 2.01 -19.98 -5.31
N ASP A 135 2.01 -18.64 -5.17
CA ASP A 135 3.18 -17.76 -5.16
C ASP A 135 3.28 -16.89 -3.91
N SER A 136 3.04 -17.45 -2.70
CA SER A 136 3.27 -16.71 -1.43
C SER A 136 4.71 -16.13 -1.33
N ASN A 137 5.67 -16.71 -2.06
CA ASN A 137 7.05 -16.23 -2.15
C ASN A 137 7.27 -15.07 -3.12
N LYS A 138 6.24 -14.57 -3.81
CA LYS A 138 6.41 -13.50 -4.80
C LYS A 138 6.91 -12.20 -4.19
N TYR A 139 6.48 -11.88 -2.96
CA TYR A 139 6.75 -10.61 -2.29
C TYR A 139 7.60 -10.74 -1.03
N TYR A 140 7.72 -11.93 -0.47
CA TYR A 140 8.49 -12.24 0.75
C TYR A 140 9.70 -13.09 0.41
N ARG A 141 10.73 -13.04 1.25
CA ARG A 141 11.98 -13.83 1.06
C ARG A 141 11.76 -15.29 1.41
N SER A 142 10.90 -15.55 2.40
CA SER A 142 10.56 -16.89 2.87
C SER A 142 9.10 -16.94 3.33
N LYS A 143 8.60 -18.17 3.56
CA LYS A 143 7.26 -18.37 4.13
C LYS A 143 7.16 -17.88 5.59
N GLU A 144 8.27 -17.89 6.30
CA GLU A 144 8.36 -17.37 7.68
C GLU A 144 8.17 -15.85 7.69
N GLU A 145 8.85 -15.11 6.80
CA GLU A 145 8.66 -13.65 6.66
C GLU A 145 7.21 -13.27 6.30
N ALA A 146 6.48 -14.15 5.62
CA ALA A 146 5.07 -13.90 5.28
C ALA A 146 4.10 -14.11 6.45
N LYS A 147 4.53 -14.83 7.50
CA LYS A 147 3.72 -15.12 8.70
C LYS A 147 3.92 -14.12 9.83
N GLU A 148 5.01 -13.35 9.81
CA GLU A 148 5.32 -12.27 10.75
C GLU A 148 4.57 -10.96 10.41
#